data_a5f9e8702bc893e08fa254b01c9602e3
#
_entry.id   a5f9e8702bc893e08fa254b01c9602e3
#
_cell.length_a   1.000
_cell.length_b   1.000
_cell.length_c   1.000
_cell.angle_alpha   90.00
_cell.angle_beta   90.00
_cell.angle_gamma   90.00
#
_symmetry.space_group_name_H-M   'P 1'
#
loop_
_entity.id
_entity.type
_entity.pdbx_description
1 polymer ?
#
loop_
_entity_poly.entity_id
_entity_poly.type
_entity_poly.pdbx_seq_one_letter_code
_entity_poly.pdbx_strand_id
1 'polypeptide(L)'
;MEIQTLNPATPRQRQRIEAFLKRNGLRIDDMNYYAAALDDDGEMIAGGGLKDDVIKCVAVDDAHKGEAIANTLVSHLIAHANQEGYSCIKLFTKPKNRQLFESLSFRLLAEAPEAILMETGIGGISNTVEALKKIKEESEKYKEYNKECREDSKECKENSEECKEEVKTNLNTSTPQHLNATTSQHPCTIPHIPQLDT
;
A
#
# COMPACT_ATOMS: atom_id res chain seq x y z
N MET A 1 -0.86 -18.30 32.49
CA MET A 1 0.04 -17.54 31.59
C MET A 1 -0.17 -16.04 31.81
N GLU A 2 0.87 -15.31 32.15
CA GLU A 2 0.86 -13.86 32.40
C GLU A 2 1.75 -13.18 31.34
N ILE A 3 1.34 -12.01 30.83
CA ILE A 3 2.22 -11.20 29.95
C ILE A 3 2.84 -10.09 30.78
N GLN A 4 4.15 -10.10 30.87
CA GLN A 4 4.95 -9.10 31.56
C GLN A 4 5.70 -8.21 30.56
N THR A 5 5.67 -6.90 30.81
CA THR A 5 6.52 -5.94 30.07
C THR A 5 7.92 -5.91 30.62
N LEU A 6 8.90 -6.03 29.73
CA LEU A 6 10.32 -5.88 30.05
C LEU A 6 10.89 -4.66 29.29
N ASN A 7 11.75 -3.90 29.99
CA ASN A 7 12.44 -2.77 29.39
C ASN A 7 13.82 -3.21 28.86
N PRO A 8 14.03 -3.28 27.54
CA PRO A 8 15.31 -3.71 26.94
C PRO A 8 16.50 -2.79 27.29
N ALA A 9 16.25 -1.56 27.74
CA ALA A 9 17.30 -0.63 28.16
C ALA A 9 17.85 -0.98 29.57
N THR A 10 17.11 -1.75 30.39
CA THR A 10 17.55 -2.17 31.72
C THR A 10 18.50 -3.36 31.60
N PRO A 11 19.77 -3.28 32.02
CA PRO A 11 20.76 -4.34 31.78
C PRO A 11 20.32 -5.74 32.22
N ARG A 12 19.71 -5.86 33.41
CA ARG A 12 19.22 -7.14 33.94
C ARG A 12 18.09 -7.72 33.10
N GLN A 13 17.14 -6.89 32.66
CA GLN A 13 16.03 -7.33 31.82
C GLN A 13 16.52 -7.67 30.40
N ARG A 14 17.42 -6.88 29.86
CA ARG A 14 18.08 -7.16 28.57
C ARG A 14 18.78 -8.53 28.59
N GLN A 15 19.55 -8.82 29.63
CA GLN A 15 20.22 -10.11 29.77
C GLN A 15 19.21 -11.30 29.80
N ARG A 16 18.07 -11.11 30.48
CA ARG A 16 16.99 -12.12 30.49
C ARG A 16 16.39 -12.34 29.11
N ILE A 17 16.14 -11.24 28.35
CA ILE A 17 15.67 -11.30 26.97
C ILE A 17 16.69 -12.01 26.08
N GLU A 18 17.96 -11.64 26.17
CA GLU A 18 19.05 -12.24 25.37
C GLU A 18 19.17 -13.75 25.61
N ALA A 19 19.10 -14.18 26.87
CA ALA A 19 19.15 -15.60 27.23
C ALA A 19 18.00 -16.39 26.61
N PHE A 20 16.76 -15.84 26.67
CA PHE A 20 15.56 -16.42 26.06
C PHE A 20 15.67 -16.51 24.54
N LEU A 21 16.04 -15.41 23.88
CA LEU A 21 16.18 -15.37 22.43
C LEU A 21 17.25 -16.33 21.93
N LYS A 22 18.41 -16.39 22.63
CA LYS A 22 19.51 -17.30 22.30
C LYS A 22 19.07 -18.77 22.39
N ARG A 23 18.29 -19.13 23.42
CA ARG A 23 17.72 -20.48 23.59
C ARG A 23 16.81 -20.86 22.41
N ASN A 24 16.10 -19.87 21.84
CA ASN A 24 15.23 -20.03 20.69
C ASN A 24 15.92 -19.76 19.31
N GLY A 25 17.23 -19.74 19.27
CA GLY A 25 18.02 -19.56 18.04
C GLY A 25 17.92 -18.16 17.42
N LEU A 26 17.54 -17.17 18.19
CA LEU A 26 17.45 -15.77 17.79
C LEU A 26 18.54 -14.92 18.42
N ARG A 27 18.85 -13.80 17.80
CA ARG A 27 19.70 -12.75 18.35
C ARG A 27 18.81 -11.59 18.79
N ILE A 28 19.27 -10.87 19.85
CA ILE A 28 18.64 -9.63 20.24
C ILE A 28 18.89 -8.57 19.16
N ASP A 29 17.86 -7.80 18.85
CA ASP A 29 17.93 -6.64 17.96
C ASP A 29 17.64 -5.36 18.75
N ASP A 30 17.78 -4.19 18.12
CA ASP A 30 17.36 -2.93 18.70
C ASP A 30 15.85 -2.88 18.87
N MET A 31 15.39 -2.64 20.10
CA MET A 31 13.98 -2.54 20.45
C MET A 31 13.80 -1.63 21.67
N ASN A 32 12.67 -0.96 21.75
CA ASN A 32 12.31 -0.06 22.86
C ASN A 32 11.27 -0.66 23.80
N TYR A 33 10.63 -1.74 23.41
CA TYR A 33 9.62 -2.46 24.19
C TYR A 33 9.77 -3.98 24.01
N TYR A 34 9.52 -4.75 25.04
CA TYR A 34 9.48 -6.21 24.98
C TYR A 34 8.37 -6.77 25.88
N ALA A 35 7.52 -7.62 25.32
CA ALA A 35 6.53 -8.39 26.05
C ALA A 35 6.99 -9.83 26.20
N ALA A 36 6.92 -10.36 27.42
CA ALA A 36 7.26 -11.73 27.78
C ALA A 36 6.02 -12.45 28.32
N ALA A 37 5.70 -13.60 27.77
CA ALA A 37 4.73 -14.52 28.37
C ALA A 37 5.46 -15.45 29.34
N LEU A 38 4.97 -15.50 30.55
CA LEU A 38 5.53 -16.32 31.64
C LEU A 38 4.60 -17.49 31.94
N ASP A 39 5.18 -18.62 32.31
CA ASP A 39 4.45 -19.73 32.89
C ASP A 39 4.17 -19.49 34.39
N ASP A 40 3.61 -20.51 35.06
CA ASP A 40 3.24 -20.42 36.46
C ASP A 40 4.47 -20.41 37.39
N ASP A 41 5.63 -20.88 36.94
CA ASP A 41 6.92 -20.83 37.62
C ASP A 41 7.68 -19.51 37.39
N GLY A 42 7.13 -18.60 36.54
CA GLY A 42 7.73 -17.31 36.21
C GLY A 42 8.82 -17.38 35.13
N GLU A 43 8.95 -18.53 34.47
CA GLU A 43 9.87 -18.70 33.36
C GLU A 43 9.28 -18.15 32.07
N MET A 44 10.15 -17.59 31.22
CA MET A 44 9.73 -17.01 29.92
C MET A 44 9.53 -18.13 28.91
N ILE A 45 8.29 -18.33 28.47
CA ILE A 45 7.88 -19.34 27.48
C ILE A 45 7.65 -18.75 26.10
N ALA A 46 7.36 -17.44 26.01
CA ALA A 46 7.30 -16.72 24.75
C ALA A 46 7.69 -15.25 24.96
N GLY A 47 8.08 -14.58 23.89
CA GLY A 47 8.40 -13.16 23.94
C GLY A 47 8.51 -12.53 22.56
N GLY A 48 8.36 -11.22 22.53
CA GLY A 48 8.48 -10.41 21.32
C GLY A 48 8.67 -8.94 21.64
N GLY A 49 9.35 -8.23 20.80
CA GLY A 49 9.67 -6.83 20.97
C GLY A 49 9.08 -5.92 19.89
N LEU A 50 9.13 -4.63 20.18
CA LEU A 50 8.81 -3.55 19.25
C LEU A 50 9.99 -2.60 19.15
N LYS A 51 10.23 -2.14 17.93
CA LYS A 51 10.97 -0.93 17.64
C LYS A 51 10.07 -0.05 16.79
N ASP A 52 9.54 1.00 17.42
CA ASP A 52 8.56 1.87 16.79
C ASP A 52 7.36 1.06 16.22
N ASP A 53 7.13 1.08 14.91
CA ASP A 53 6.06 0.35 14.23
C ASP A 53 6.47 -1.07 13.75
N VAL A 54 7.63 -1.58 14.19
CA VAL A 54 8.16 -2.88 13.72
C VAL A 54 8.19 -3.90 14.85
N ILE A 55 7.47 -5.03 14.67
CA ILE A 55 7.57 -6.19 15.54
C ILE A 55 8.85 -6.95 15.23
N LYS A 56 9.61 -7.27 16.28
CA LYS A 56 10.90 -7.95 16.23
C LYS A 56 11.03 -9.05 17.26
N CYS A 57 11.94 -9.97 17.01
CA CYS A 57 12.38 -10.97 17.99
C CYS A 57 11.25 -11.80 18.62
N VAL A 58 10.22 -12.15 17.83
CA VAL A 58 9.14 -13.01 18.32
C VAL A 58 9.62 -14.45 18.39
N ALA A 59 9.51 -15.05 19.58
CA ALA A 59 9.86 -16.43 19.83
C ALA A 59 8.85 -17.08 20.77
N VAL A 60 8.65 -18.39 20.59
CA VAL A 60 7.89 -19.27 21.51
C VAL A 60 8.74 -20.50 21.71
N ASP A 61 8.94 -20.92 22.96
CA ASP A 61 9.66 -22.13 23.30
C ASP A 61 9.02 -23.35 22.63
N ASP A 62 9.86 -24.28 22.20
CA ASP A 62 9.42 -25.47 21.43
C ASP A 62 8.36 -26.31 22.18
N ALA A 63 8.45 -26.38 23.51
CA ALA A 63 7.51 -27.08 24.33
C ALA A 63 6.10 -26.47 24.37
N HIS A 64 5.97 -25.20 24.02
CA HIS A 64 4.73 -24.41 24.08
C HIS A 64 4.21 -24.01 22.68
N LYS A 65 4.79 -24.55 21.62
CA LYS A 65 4.31 -24.32 20.25
C LYS A 65 2.93 -24.93 20.04
N GLY A 66 2.04 -24.15 19.39
CA GLY A 66 0.67 -24.59 19.09
C GLY A 66 -0.37 -24.23 20.14
N GLU A 67 0.00 -23.61 21.25
CA GLU A 67 -0.91 -23.22 22.35
C GLU A 67 -1.54 -21.82 22.16
N ALA A 68 -1.62 -21.30 20.95
CA ALA A 68 -2.09 -19.95 20.65
C ALA A 68 -1.31 -18.80 21.34
N ILE A 69 -0.22 -19.12 22.04
CA ILE A 69 0.59 -18.14 22.79
C ILE A 69 1.15 -17.07 21.85
N ALA A 70 1.61 -17.47 20.67
CA ALA A 70 2.11 -16.54 19.64
C ALA A 70 1.03 -15.53 19.25
N ASN A 71 -0.21 -15.96 19.05
CA ASN A 71 -1.32 -15.09 18.69
C ASN A 71 -1.61 -14.08 19.78
N THR A 72 -1.68 -14.54 21.05
CA THR A 72 -1.92 -13.68 22.20
C THR A 72 -0.80 -12.64 22.35
N LEU A 73 0.47 -13.08 22.25
CA LEU A 73 1.63 -12.22 22.36
C LEU A 73 1.66 -11.15 21.24
N VAL A 74 1.48 -11.56 20.00
CA VAL A 74 1.50 -10.63 18.86
C VAL A 74 0.31 -9.65 18.91
N SER A 75 -0.87 -10.12 19.33
CA SER A 75 -2.02 -9.23 19.57
C SER A 75 -1.73 -8.19 20.65
N HIS A 76 -1.02 -8.58 21.71
CA HIS A 76 -0.58 -7.66 22.76
C HIS A 76 0.41 -6.61 22.23
N LEU A 77 1.37 -7.02 21.40
CA LEU A 77 2.32 -6.10 20.75
C LEU A 77 1.61 -5.10 19.81
N ILE A 78 0.63 -5.57 19.03
CA ILE A 78 -0.20 -4.73 18.16
C ILE A 78 -0.98 -3.71 19.01
N ALA A 79 -1.62 -4.16 20.10
CA ALA A 79 -2.37 -3.28 20.98
C ALA A 79 -1.48 -2.19 21.60
N HIS A 80 -0.27 -2.56 22.05
CA HIS A 80 0.69 -1.60 22.58
C HIS A 80 1.16 -0.59 21.51
N ALA A 81 1.50 -1.05 20.32
CA ALA A 81 1.91 -0.16 19.23
C ALA A 81 0.80 0.83 18.86
N ASN A 82 -0.47 0.37 18.83
CA ASN A 82 -1.62 1.25 18.60
C ASN A 82 -1.79 2.31 19.70
N GLN A 83 -1.53 1.96 20.97
CA GLN A 83 -1.56 2.89 22.09
C GLN A 83 -0.46 3.97 21.97
N GLU A 84 0.70 3.61 21.41
CA GLU A 84 1.79 4.53 21.09
C GLU A 84 1.52 5.39 19.83
N GLY A 85 0.37 5.18 19.14
CA GLY A 85 -0.06 5.97 18.00
C GLY A 85 0.32 5.39 16.62
N TYR A 86 0.89 4.18 16.57
CA TYR A 86 1.22 3.53 15.30
C TYR A 86 -0.03 2.85 14.72
N SER A 87 -0.53 3.33 13.59
CA SER A 87 -1.71 2.78 12.91
C SER A 87 -1.39 1.67 11.89
N CYS A 88 -0.11 1.50 11.55
CA CYS A 88 0.37 0.44 10.66
C CYS A 88 1.61 -0.19 11.26
N ILE A 89 1.57 -1.51 11.43
CA ILE A 89 2.63 -2.27 12.08
C ILE A 89 3.21 -3.26 11.09
N LYS A 90 4.53 -3.38 11.08
CA LYS A 90 5.31 -4.20 10.14
C LYS A 90 6.08 -5.29 10.87
N LEU A 91 6.40 -6.34 10.16
CA LEU A 91 7.33 -7.37 10.63
C LEU A 91 8.06 -8.04 9.48
N PHE A 92 9.24 -8.58 9.80
CA PHE A 92 9.97 -9.53 8.97
C PHE A 92 9.94 -10.89 9.63
N THR A 93 9.62 -11.93 8.85
CA THR A 93 9.58 -13.30 9.37
C THR A 93 9.97 -14.31 8.30
N LYS A 94 10.16 -15.57 8.69
CA LYS A 94 10.40 -16.66 7.73
C LYS A 94 9.11 -17.00 6.99
N PRO A 95 9.17 -17.44 5.72
CA PRO A 95 7.97 -17.79 4.94
C PRO A 95 7.06 -18.82 5.63
N LYS A 96 7.62 -19.76 6.38
CA LYS A 96 6.87 -20.78 7.14
C LYS A 96 5.92 -20.21 8.20
N ASN A 97 6.15 -18.98 8.65
CA ASN A 97 5.32 -18.32 9.67
C ASN A 97 4.21 -17.46 9.05
N ARG A 98 4.11 -17.41 7.73
CA ARG A 98 3.15 -16.57 6.99
C ARG A 98 1.72 -16.77 7.49
N GLN A 99 1.28 -18.01 7.56
CA GLN A 99 -0.09 -18.35 7.96
C GLN A 99 -0.46 -17.83 9.37
N LEU A 100 0.49 -17.89 10.31
CA LEU A 100 0.30 -17.34 11.66
C LEU A 100 -0.03 -15.84 11.59
N PHE A 101 0.76 -15.06 10.85
CA PHE A 101 0.58 -13.61 10.79
C PHE A 101 -0.62 -13.21 9.92
N GLU A 102 -0.94 -13.97 8.87
CA GLU A 102 -2.18 -13.76 8.10
C GLU A 102 -3.42 -13.94 8.97
N SER A 103 -3.43 -14.90 9.93
CA SER A 103 -4.53 -15.06 10.90
C SER A 103 -4.70 -13.86 11.83
N LEU A 104 -3.66 -13.04 11.98
CA LEU A 104 -3.64 -11.79 12.74
C LEU A 104 -3.81 -10.54 11.87
N SER A 105 -4.37 -10.73 10.66
CA SER A 105 -4.65 -9.66 9.69
C SER A 105 -3.42 -8.95 9.12
N PHE A 106 -2.25 -9.60 9.16
CA PHE A 106 -1.09 -9.12 8.42
C PHE A 106 -1.22 -9.49 6.93
N ARG A 107 -0.84 -8.56 6.08
CA ARG A 107 -0.80 -8.71 4.61
C ARG A 107 0.65 -8.84 4.15
N LEU A 108 0.88 -9.72 3.20
CA LEU A 108 2.20 -9.86 2.56
C LEU A 108 2.49 -8.63 1.70
N LEU A 109 3.65 -8.01 1.90
CA LEU A 109 4.16 -6.90 1.09
C LEU A 109 5.22 -7.34 0.10
N ALA A 110 6.16 -8.16 0.58
CA ALA A 110 7.27 -8.67 -0.22
C ALA A 110 7.68 -10.04 0.27
N GLU A 111 8.15 -10.88 -0.64
CA GLU A 111 8.59 -12.23 -0.37
C GLU A 111 9.97 -12.48 -0.99
N ALA A 112 10.86 -13.07 -0.20
CA ALA A 112 12.15 -13.60 -0.60
C ALA A 112 12.30 -15.03 -0.05
N PRO A 113 13.25 -15.85 -0.54
CA PRO A 113 13.38 -17.24 -0.10
C PRO A 113 13.55 -17.42 1.41
N GLU A 114 14.24 -16.50 2.07
CA GLU A 114 14.59 -16.59 3.49
C GLU A 114 13.72 -15.73 4.42
N ALA A 115 13.00 -14.74 3.87
CA ALA A 115 12.21 -13.81 4.67
C ALA A 115 11.05 -13.21 3.89
N ILE A 116 9.97 -12.92 4.61
CA ILE A 116 8.83 -12.16 4.11
C ILE A 116 8.65 -10.89 4.94
N LEU A 117 8.24 -9.81 4.26
CA LEU A 117 7.80 -8.58 4.89
C LEU A 117 6.27 -8.56 4.89
N MET A 118 5.70 -8.31 6.05
CA MET A 118 4.26 -8.22 6.23
C MET A 118 3.88 -6.95 6.99
N GLU A 119 2.66 -6.47 6.78
CA GLU A 119 2.10 -5.32 7.51
C GLU A 119 0.65 -5.55 7.91
N THR A 120 0.20 -4.89 8.98
CA THR A 120 -1.21 -4.82 9.38
C THR A 120 -1.58 -3.38 9.74
N GLY A 121 -2.87 -3.05 9.70
CA GLY A 121 -3.37 -1.72 10.04
C GLY A 121 -3.72 -0.85 8.84
N ILE A 122 -3.86 0.45 9.09
CA ILE A 122 -4.32 1.46 8.11
C ILE A 122 -3.17 2.41 7.77
N GLY A 123 -3.11 2.87 6.51
CA GLY A 123 -2.11 3.85 6.09
C GLY A 123 -0.71 3.28 5.82
N GLY A 124 -0.60 1.95 5.65
CA GLY A 124 0.66 1.29 5.38
C GLY A 124 1.16 1.41 3.94
N ILE A 125 2.27 0.73 3.68
CA ILE A 125 2.93 0.72 2.37
C ILE A 125 2.00 0.25 1.26
N SER A 126 1.16 -0.77 1.50
CA SER A 126 0.18 -1.27 0.53
C SER A 126 -0.77 -0.17 0.06
N ASN A 127 -1.33 0.61 0.99
CA ASN A 127 -2.28 1.67 0.66
C ASN A 127 -1.61 2.77 -0.17
N THR A 128 -0.35 3.10 0.15
CA THR A 128 0.44 4.07 -0.63
C THR A 128 0.71 3.57 -2.04
N VAL A 129 1.09 2.29 -2.20
CA VAL A 129 1.33 1.67 -3.50
C VAL A 129 0.05 1.61 -4.34
N GLU A 130 -1.10 1.28 -3.75
CA GLU A 130 -2.39 1.28 -4.44
C GLU A 130 -2.80 2.69 -4.90
N ALA A 131 -2.61 3.70 -4.03
CA ALA A 131 -2.87 5.09 -4.39
C ALA A 131 -1.99 5.55 -5.56
N LEU A 132 -0.69 5.23 -5.54
CA LEU A 132 0.24 5.55 -6.62
C LEU A 132 -0.13 4.84 -7.94
N LYS A 133 -0.59 3.58 -7.88
CA LYS A 133 -1.08 2.85 -9.08
C LYS A 133 -2.29 3.55 -9.69
N LYS A 134 -3.27 3.94 -8.86
CA LYS A 134 -4.46 4.68 -9.34
C LYS A 134 -4.08 6.00 -10.01
N ILE A 135 -3.21 6.80 -9.39
CA ILE A 135 -2.72 8.06 -9.95
C ILE A 135 -2.04 7.82 -11.31
N LYS A 136 -1.24 6.76 -11.43
CA LYS A 136 -0.58 6.41 -12.68
C LYS A 136 -1.59 6.04 -13.76
N GLU A 137 -2.56 5.19 -13.46
CA GLU A 137 -3.62 4.79 -14.40
C GLU A 137 -4.46 5.99 -14.86
N GLU A 138 -4.82 6.90 -13.95
CA GLU A 138 -5.52 8.13 -14.28
C GLU A 138 -4.68 9.05 -15.18
N SER A 139 -3.38 9.17 -14.89
CA SER A 139 -2.45 9.94 -15.71
C SER A 139 -2.29 9.36 -17.12
N GLU A 140 -2.29 8.05 -17.29
CA GLU A 140 -2.24 7.38 -18.59
C GLU A 140 -3.52 7.61 -19.39
N LYS A 141 -4.70 7.47 -18.77
CA LYS A 141 -6.00 7.79 -19.38
C LYS A 141 -6.08 9.26 -19.84
N TYR A 142 -5.58 10.18 -19.02
CA TYR A 142 -5.54 11.59 -19.39
C TYR A 142 -4.64 11.88 -20.58
N LYS A 143 -3.50 11.18 -20.70
CA LYS A 143 -2.61 11.29 -21.86
C LYS A 143 -3.26 10.75 -23.14
N GLU A 144 -3.96 9.62 -23.03
CA GLU A 144 -4.68 9.01 -24.15
C GLU A 144 -5.81 9.93 -24.65
N TYR A 145 -6.63 10.45 -23.74
CA TYR A 145 -7.66 11.44 -24.06
C TYR A 145 -7.11 12.68 -24.78
N ASN A 146 -6.01 13.24 -24.26
CA ASN A 146 -5.36 14.39 -24.91
C ASN A 146 -4.77 14.08 -26.29
N LYS A 147 -4.38 12.82 -26.53
CA LYS A 147 -3.91 12.37 -27.84
C LYS A 147 -5.06 12.31 -28.84
N GLU A 148 -6.18 11.68 -28.45
CA GLU A 148 -7.40 11.62 -29.27
C GLU A 148 -7.90 13.02 -29.63
N CYS A 149 -8.02 13.93 -28.65
CA CYS A 149 -8.42 15.33 -28.93
C CYS A 149 -7.47 16.07 -29.87
N ARG A 150 -6.19 15.71 -29.91
CA ARG A 150 -5.23 16.31 -30.86
C ARG A 150 -5.35 15.72 -32.27
N GLU A 151 -5.67 14.45 -32.39
CA GLU A 151 -5.92 13.75 -33.64
C GLU A 151 -7.20 14.27 -34.29
N ASP A 152 -8.30 14.36 -33.56
CA ASP A 152 -9.58 14.95 -34.00
C ASP A 152 -9.41 16.41 -34.47
N SER A 153 -8.58 17.18 -33.73
CA SER A 153 -8.30 18.58 -34.10
C SER A 153 -7.47 18.72 -35.38
N LYS A 154 -6.67 17.73 -35.75
CA LYS A 154 -5.94 17.70 -37.03
C LYS A 154 -6.85 17.30 -38.17
N GLU A 155 -7.68 16.29 -37.97
CA GLU A 155 -8.65 15.82 -38.95
C GLU A 155 -9.66 16.93 -39.30
N CYS A 156 -10.14 17.70 -38.32
CA CYS A 156 -10.99 18.86 -38.53
C CYS A 156 -10.28 19.98 -39.35
N LYS A 157 -8.96 20.13 -39.22
CA LYS A 157 -8.19 21.12 -39.98
C LYS A 157 -7.95 20.66 -41.43
N GLU A 158 -7.60 19.40 -41.62
CA GLU A 158 -7.40 18.81 -42.93
C GLU A 158 -8.69 18.83 -43.75
N ASN A 159 -9.82 18.42 -43.18
CA ASN A 159 -11.14 18.52 -43.81
C ASN A 159 -11.54 19.98 -44.14
N SER A 160 -11.16 20.96 -43.33
CA SER A 160 -11.44 22.37 -43.60
C SER A 160 -10.58 22.97 -44.69
N GLU A 161 -9.39 22.43 -44.95
CA GLU A 161 -8.51 22.82 -46.04
C GLU A 161 -8.96 22.16 -47.35
N GLU A 162 -9.36 20.91 -47.32
CA GLU A 162 -9.92 20.21 -48.49
C GLU A 162 -11.21 20.89 -49.00
N CYS A 163 -12.12 21.26 -48.07
CA CYS A 163 -13.33 22.04 -48.44
C CYS A 163 -12.99 23.40 -49.07
N LYS A 164 -11.88 24.05 -48.68
CA LYS A 164 -11.45 25.33 -49.26
C LYS A 164 -10.83 25.17 -50.66
N GLU A 165 -10.19 24.04 -50.93
CA GLU A 165 -9.68 23.74 -52.26
C GLU A 165 -10.79 23.34 -53.23
N GLU A 166 -11.77 22.54 -52.83
CA GLU A 166 -12.94 22.22 -53.64
C GLU A 166 -13.78 23.46 -54.02
N VAL A 167 -13.94 24.42 -53.11
CA VAL A 167 -14.62 25.67 -53.38
C VAL A 167 -13.84 26.53 -54.38
N LYS A 168 -12.51 26.52 -54.35
CA LYS A 168 -11.67 27.25 -55.33
C LYS A 168 -11.70 26.63 -56.74
N THR A 169 -11.75 25.31 -56.84
CA THR A 169 -11.86 24.62 -58.13
C THR A 169 -13.22 24.77 -58.78
N ASN A 170 -14.31 24.79 -57.98
CA ASN A 170 -15.67 24.99 -58.47
C ASN A 170 -16.00 26.43 -58.86
N LEU A 171 -15.29 27.44 -58.31
CA LEU A 171 -15.46 28.86 -58.70
C LEU A 171 -14.90 29.18 -60.06
N ASN A 172 -14.02 28.35 -60.62
CA ASN A 172 -13.44 28.57 -61.95
C ASN A 172 -14.24 27.96 -63.14
N THR A 173 -15.37 27.26 -62.85
CA THR A 173 -16.05 26.52 -63.94
C THR A 173 -17.57 26.75 -64.07
N SER A 174 -18.21 27.71 -63.36
CA SER A 174 -19.68 27.88 -63.52
C SER A 174 -20.17 29.30 -63.30
N THR A 175 -20.95 29.79 -64.20
CA THR A 175 -21.85 30.93 -64.19
C THR A 175 -22.92 30.81 -63.08
N PRO A 176 -23.45 31.92 -62.50
CA PRO A 176 -24.20 31.87 -61.26
C PRO A 176 -25.66 31.46 -61.49
N GLN A 177 -26.08 30.41 -60.86
CA GLN A 177 -27.52 30.15 -60.57
C GLN A 177 -27.72 29.88 -59.08
N HIS A 178 -28.75 30.53 -58.53
CA HIS A 178 -29.25 30.53 -57.17
C HIS A 178 -29.20 29.17 -56.47
N LEU A 179 -28.60 29.12 -55.25
CA LEU A 179 -28.88 28.06 -54.28
C LEU A 179 -28.85 28.62 -52.85
N ASN A 180 -29.97 28.34 -52.13
CA ASN A 180 -30.22 28.72 -50.77
C ASN A 180 -29.24 28.01 -49.80
N ALA A 181 -28.67 28.78 -48.91
CA ALA A 181 -27.82 28.29 -47.81
C ALA A 181 -28.68 27.71 -46.70
N THR A 182 -28.59 26.41 -46.45
CA THR A 182 -29.02 25.77 -45.19
C THR A 182 -27.79 25.62 -44.29
N THR A 183 -27.74 26.47 -43.28
CA THR A 183 -26.69 26.45 -42.25
C THR A 183 -26.93 25.28 -41.30
N SER A 184 -26.12 24.23 -41.38
CA SER A 184 -26.06 23.19 -40.36
C SER A 184 -25.11 23.64 -39.26
N GLN A 185 -25.67 24.07 -38.11
CA GLN A 185 -24.93 24.34 -36.89
C GLN A 185 -24.75 23.03 -36.13
N HIS A 186 -23.52 22.53 -36.02
CA HIS A 186 -23.16 21.58 -35.01
C HIS A 186 -22.62 22.33 -33.80
N PRO A 187 -23.25 22.20 -32.60
CA PRO A 187 -22.69 22.78 -31.38
C PRO A 187 -21.59 21.87 -30.85
N CYS A 188 -20.37 22.39 -30.80
CA CYS A 188 -19.32 21.84 -29.92
C CYS A 188 -19.72 22.07 -28.47
N THR A 189 -20.23 21.04 -27.84
CA THR A 189 -20.51 21.04 -26.40
C THR A 189 -19.19 20.80 -25.67
N ILE A 190 -18.71 21.81 -24.95
CA ILE A 190 -17.56 21.68 -24.05
C ILE A 190 -18.05 20.91 -22.81
N PRO A 191 -17.45 19.77 -22.44
CA PRO A 191 -17.83 19.08 -21.22
C PRO A 191 -17.39 19.89 -19.99
N HIS A 192 -18.34 20.04 -19.06
CA HIS A 192 -18.18 20.71 -17.76
C HIS A 192 -17.14 19.97 -16.92
N ILE A 193 -16.07 20.64 -16.52
CA ILE A 193 -15.08 20.13 -15.55
C ILE A 193 -15.69 20.28 -14.15
N PRO A 194 -15.83 19.19 -13.37
CA PRO A 194 -16.22 19.33 -11.98
C PRO A 194 -15.10 20.01 -11.19
N GLN A 195 -15.43 21.10 -10.50
CA GLN A 195 -14.52 21.72 -9.54
C GLN A 195 -14.35 20.78 -8.36
N LEU A 196 -13.09 20.51 -8.00
CA LEU A 196 -12.71 19.87 -6.77
C LEU A 196 -12.89 20.89 -5.64
N ASP A 197 -13.87 20.65 -4.79
CA ASP A 197 -14.02 21.37 -3.53
C ASP A 197 -12.87 21.00 -2.59
N THR A 198 -12.22 22.03 -2.04
CA THR A 198 -11.11 21.99 -1.07
C THR A 198 -11.57 21.56 0.31
#